data_7ec7422775f76025a06b858f0bb305b0
#
_entry.id   7ec7422775f76025a06b858f0bb305b0
#
_cell.length_a   1.000
_cell.length_b   1.000
_cell.length_c   1.000
_cell.angle_alpha   90.00
_cell.angle_beta   90.00
_cell.angle_gamma   90.00
#
_symmetry.space_group_name_H-M   'P 1'
#
loop_
_entity.id
_entity.type
_entity.pdbx_description
1 polymer ?
#
loop_
_entity_poly.entity_id
_entity_poly.type
_entity_poly.pdbx_seq_one_letter_code
_entity_poly.pdbx_strand_id
1 'polypeptide(L)'
;MAMLTLFRVPENGGWVEVGMIRGPIMADSPVSINLPVASNAAPAGPSAQEQKQMEQAYAQMKRKMAMEEIGRKIKHKIMVLSGKGGVGKSTVSTGLALSLAQQGFTVGILDIDITGPNVPKMMGLDGRRLHVENGRIHPAQGHLGVKVISMAFLLEDEDTPVVWRGPIKLGAIQQFIGDVEWGELDYLVIDFPPGTSDEPLTVAQSLPDIDGMVIVTTPQQVALLDSRKSITFSESLKVPVLGVVENMSGFTVNGTAAPGTEVSIAAPGGKTLTTTADDGGKFSVTLDIFKEGGGKETAQEFGVTFLGALPFDPGFVRGGDDGVHRIVSEPEGASAAAFAKVVEAIQDQLSDGADGGLEII
;
A
#
# COMPACT_ATOMS: atom_id res chain seq x y z
N MET A 1 -52.81 -14.35 50.99
CA MET A 1 -53.38 -14.44 49.64
C MET A 1 -53.24 -13.05 49.05
N ALA A 2 -52.31 -12.84 48.11
CA ALA A 2 -52.05 -11.55 47.51
C ALA A 2 -53.00 -11.38 46.35
N MET A 3 -53.82 -10.31 46.38
CA MET A 3 -54.78 -9.96 45.34
C MET A 3 -54.15 -8.91 44.44
N LEU A 4 -53.90 -9.26 43.20
CA LEU A 4 -53.39 -8.32 42.19
C LEU A 4 -54.60 -7.55 41.66
N THR A 5 -54.64 -6.21 41.78
CA THR A 5 -55.69 -5.40 41.24
C THR A 5 -55.13 -4.63 40.04
N LEU A 6 -55.66 -4.95 38.85
CA LEU A 6 -55.29 -4.26 37.61
C LEU A 6 -56.29 -3.11 37.36
N PHE A 7 -55.78 -1.94 37.08
CA PHE A 7 -56.61 -0.79 36.69
C PHE A 7 -56.42 -0.47 35.20
N ARG A 8 -57.53 -0.21 34.50
CA ARG A 8 -57.52 0.17 33.11
C ARG A 8 -57.44 1.69 32.97
N VAL A 9 -56.47 2.18 32.25
CA VAL A 9 -56.31 3.60 31.91
C VAL A 9 -57.13 3.91 30.66
N PRO A 10 -58.02 4.90 30.66
CA PRO A 10 -59.04 5.05 29.62
C PRO A 10 -58.58 5.49 28.24
N GLU A 11 -57.38 5.99 28.05
CA GLU A 11 -57.02 6.64 26.78
C GLU A 11 -56.14 5.84 25.80
N ASN A 12 -55.53 4.70 26.17
CA ASN A 12 -54.71 3.94 25.20
C ASN A 12 -54.76 2.38 25.34
N GLY A 13 -55.71 1.82 26.02
CA GLY A 13 -55.95 0.37 26.04
C GLY A 13 -54.88 -0.52 26.63
N GLY A 14 -53.87 0.02 27.29
CA GLY A 14 -52.76 -0.71 27.91
C GLY A 14 -53.01 -1.00 29.42
N TRP A 15 -52.35 -2.04 29.91
CA TRP A 15 -52.33 -2.43 31.32
C TRP A 15 -51.03 -1.94 31.97
N VAL A 16 -51.18 -1.30 33.16
CA VAL A 16 -50.00 -0.90 33.95
C VAL A 16 -50.01 -1.72 35.23
N GLU A 17 -48.92 -2.40 35.52
CA GLU A 17 -48.70 -3.14 36.74
C GLU A 17 -48.25 -2.20 37.85
N VAL A 18 -49.06 -2.01 38.88
CA VAL A 18 -48.72 -1.20 40.05
C VAL A 18 -48.36 -2.13 41.17
N GLY A 19 -47.14 -2.01 41.67
CA GLY A 19 -46.55 -2.88 42.67
C GLY A 19 -47.34 -2.92 44.02
N MET A 20 -47.12 -4.01 44.76
CA MET A 20 -47.80 -4.36 46.01
C MET A 20 -47.71 -3.28 47.08
N ILE A 21 -48.86 -2.82 47.58
CA ILE A 21 -48.99 -2.07 48.82
C ILE A 21 -49.35 -3.08 49.93
N ARG A 22 -48.46 -3.25 50.88
CA ARG A 22 -48.75 -4.02 52.12
C ARG A 22 -49.23 -3.07 53.19
N GLY A 23 -50.54 -3.18 53.55
CA GLY A 23 -51.12 -2.48 54.69
C GLY A 23 -52.62 -2.82 54.84
N PRO A 24 -53.23 -2.81 56.07
CA PRO A 24 -54.65 -3.01 56.25
C PRO A 24 -55.45 -1.79 55.76
N ILE A 25 -56.35 -2.02 54.81
CA ILE A 25 -57.26 -1.03 54.30
C ILE A 25 -58.44 -0.92 55.29
N MET A 26 -58.58 0.21 55.99
CA MET A 26 -59.83 0.57 56.68
C MET A 26 -60.77 1.15 55.63
N ALA A 27 -61.99 0.60 55.55
CA ALA A 27 -63.05 1.08 54.70
C ALA A 27 -63.59 2.44 55.23
N ASP A 28 -63.84 3.35 54.32
CA ASP A 28 -64.51 4.61 54.40
C ASP A 28 -63.67 5.88 54.31
N SER A 29 -63.04 6.06 53.16
CA SER A 29 -62.83 7.41 52.63
C SER A 29 -62.26 7.24 51.16
N PRO A 30 -62.77 7.99 50.19
CA PRO A 30 -62.16 8.01 48.87
C PRO A 30 -60.81 8.76 48.96
N VAL A 31 -59.73 7.99 48.95
CA VAL A 31 -58.40 8.60 48.83
C VAL A 31 -58.15 8.95 47.36
N SER A 32 -58.28 10.21 47.06
CA SER A 32 -57.86 10.74 45.76
C SER A 32 -56.35 10.81 45.71
N ILE A 33 -55.73 9.80 45.09
CA ILE A 33 -54.28 9.81 44.82
C ILE A 33 -54.08 10.67 43.57
N ASN A 34 -53.59 11.87 43.73
CA ASN A 34 -53.14 12.70 42.63
C ASN A 34 -51.73 12.22 42.22
N LEU A 35 -51.67 11.23 41.33
CA LEU A 35 -50.42 10.84 40.72
C LEU A 35 -50.05 11.92 39.71
N PRO A 36 -48.82 12.45 39.77
CA PRO A 36 -48.35 13.29 38.68
C PRO A 36 -48.42 12.47 37.40
N VAL A 37 -49.24 12.90 36.44
CA VAL A 37 -49.23 12.35 35.09
C VAL A 37 -47.85 12.66 34.53
N ALA A 38 -46.92 11.69 34.59
CA ALA A 38 -45.70 11.78 33.81
C ALA A 38 -46.16 11.89 32.35
N SER A 39 -45.88 13.02 31.75
CA SER A 39 -46.13 13.21 30.33
C SER A 39 -45.42 12.09 29.60
N ASN A 40 -46.17 11.09 29.07
CA ASN A 40 -45.70 10.11 28.13
C ASN A 40 -45.40 10.83 26.79
N ALA A 41 -44.44 11.73 26.78
CA ALA A 41 -43.74 12.06 25.59
C ALA A 41 -42.87 10.81 25.30
N ALA A 42 -43.26 10.02 24.29
CA ALA A 42 -42.35 9.01 23.73
C ALA A 42 -40.98 9.70 23.56
N PRO A 43 -39.86 9.05 23.93
CA PRO A 43 -38.57 9.69 23.77
C PRO A 43 -38.48 10.18 22.34
N ALA A 44 -38.27 11.48 22.17
CA ALA A 44 -38.11 12.07 20.85
C ALA A 44 -37.00 11.28 20.17
N GLY A 45 -37.31 10.70 19.01
CA GLY A 45 -36.31 9.99 18.25
C GLY A 45 -35.09 10.90 18.02
N PRO A 46 -33.91 10.34 17.77
CA PRO A 46 -32.72 11.13 17.61
C PRO A 46 -32.94 12.26 16.59
N SER A 47 -32.49 13.44 16.91
CA SER A 47 -32.57 14.61 16.03
C SER A 47 -31.86 14.28 14.69
N ALA A 48 -32.21 14.97 13.61
CA ALA A 48 -31.57 14.81 12.31
C ALA A 48 -30.01 14.94 12.39
N GLN A 49 -29.52 15.73 13.34
CA GLN A 49 -28.09 15.89 13.59
C GLN A 49 -27.49 14.66 14.29
N GLU A 50 -28.18 14.10 15.26
CA GLU A 50 -27.78 12.86 15.95
C GLU A 50 -27.85 11.65 15.02
N GLN A 51 -28.89 11.57 14.17
CA GLN A 51 -28.97 10.52 13.14
C GLN A 51 -27.80 10.58 12.18
N LYS A 52 -27.45 11.77 11.68
CA LYS A 52 -26.30 11.98 10.81
C LYS A 52 -24.98 11.61 11.49
N GLN A 53 -24.81 11.92 12.77
CA GLN A 53 -23.63 11.55 13.56
C GLN A 53 -23.56 10.02 13.75
N MET A 54 -24.69 9.36 14.04
CA MET A 54 -24.76 7.91 14.18
C MET A 54 -24.44 7.21 12.85
N GLU A 55 -24.98 7.69 11.74
CA GLU A 55 -24.67 7.16 10.40
C GLU A 55 -23.18 7.31 10.06
N GLN A 56 -22.60 8.45 10.36
CA GLN A 56 -21.16 8.70 10.17
C GLN A 56 -20.31 7.78 11.05
N ALA A 57 -20.64 7.64 12.32
CA ALA A 57 -19.95 6.76 13.25
C ALA A 57 -20.05 5.28 12.82
N TYR A 58 -21.24 4.84 12.37
CA TYR A 58 -21.46 3.50 11.86
C TYR A 58 -20.65 3.25 10.58
N ALA A 59 -20.64 4.20 9.65
CA ALA A 59 -19.84 4.09 8.42
C ALA A 59 -18.34 4.04 8.72
N GLN A 60 -17.84 4.83 9.67
CA GLN A 60 -16.45 4.77 10.10
C GLN A 60 -16.10 3.43 10.75
N MET A 61 -16.96 2.93 11.64
CA MET A 61 -16.75 1.61 12.28
C MET A 61 -16.74 0.48 11.26
N LYS A 62 -17.70 0.48 10.32
CA LYS A 62 -17.74 -0.52 9.23
C LYS A 62 -16.49 -0.48 8.37
N ARG A 63 -16.00 0.73 8.04
CA ARG A 63 -14.77 0.91 7.26
C ARG A 63 -13.56 0.39 8.03
N LYS A 64 -13.44 0.70 9.32
CA LYS A 64 -12.36 0.19 10.17
C LYS A 64 -12.34 -1.33 10.22
N MET A 65 -13.51 -1.96 10.42
CA MET A 65 -13.62 -3.43 10.41
C MET A 65 -13.23 -4.04 9.07
N ALA A 66 -13.62 -3.40 7.94
CA ALA A 66 -13.21 -3.85 6.62
C ALA A 66 -11.70 -3.74 6.40
N MET A 67 -11.07 -2.67 6.85
CA MET A 67 -9.60 -2.50 6.80
C MET A 67 -8.87 -3.56 7.63
N GLU A 68 -9.35 -3.85 8.84
CA GLU A 68 -8.79 -4.91 9.69
C GLU A 68 -8.96 -6.30 9.07
N GLU A 69 -10.11 -6.58 8.43
CA GLU A 69 -10.34 -7.84 7.72
C GLU A 69 -9.38 -8.00 6.55
N ILE A 70 -9.21 -6.96 5.74
CA ILE A 70 -8.28 -6.96 4.61
C ILE A 70 -6.85 -7.12 5.11
N GLY A 71 -6.47 -6.41 6.18
CA GLY A 71 -5.16 -6.54 6.80
C GLY A 71 -4.81 -7.98 7.19
N ARG A 72 -5.79 -8.77 7.65
CA ARG A 72 -5.59 -10.20 8.01
C ARG A 72 -5.49 -11.13 6.80
N LYS A 73 -6.11 -10.77 5.66
CA LYS A 73 -6.07 -11.56 4.42
C LYS A 73 -4.77 -11.36 3.63
N ILE A 74 -3.99 -10.35 3.97
CA ILE A 74 -2.72 -10.03 3.32
C ILE A 74 -1.60 -10.34 4.29
N LYS A 75 -0.74 -11.31 3.96
CA LYS A 75 0.33 -11.75 4.86
C LYS A 75 1.40 -10.68 5.03
N HIS A 76 1.93 -10.15 3.91
CA HIS A 76 3.00 -9.16 3.92
C HIS A 76 2.60 -7.91 3.17
N LYS A 77 2.82 -6.76 3.78
CA LYS A 77 2.49 -5.43 3.28
C LYS A 77 3.75 -4.58 3.22
N ILE A 78 4.21 -4.29 2.01
CA ILE A 78 5.49 -3.62 1.76
C ILE A 78 5.22 -2.26 1.11
N MET A 79 5.65 -1.20 1.77
CA MET A 79 5.62 0.16 1.22
C MET A 79 6.86 0.40 0.37
N VAL A 80 6.71 1.00 -0.82
CA VAL A 80 7.83 1.41 -1.67
C VAL A 80 7.83 2.92 -1.80
N LEU A 81 8.88 3.54 -1.26
CA LEU A 81 9.02 4.99 -1.19
C LEU A 81 10.30 5.46 -1.90
N SER A 82 10.32 6.73 -2.27
CA SER A 82 11.52 7.41 -2.75
C SER A 82 11.51 8.87 -2.35
N GLY A 83 12.67 9.42 -2.06
CA GLY A 83 12.81 10.83 -1.66
C GLY A 83 12.53 11.82 -2.79
N LYS A 84 12.67 11.41 -4.06
CA LYS A 84 12.37 12.24 -5.25
C LYS A 84 11.80 11.43 -6.39
N GLY A 85 11.19 12.15 -7.36
CA GLY A 85 10.74 11.56 -8.61
C GLY A 85 11.88 11.15 -9.55
N GLY A 86 11.60 10.23 -10.48
CA GLY A 86 12.53 9.83 -11.53
C GLY A 86 13.60 8.81 -11.09
N VAL A 87 13.55 8.26 -9.88
CA VAL A 87 14.47 7.18 -9.43
C VAL A 87 14.03 5.78 -9.87
N GLY A 88 12.88 5.66 -10.55
CA GLY A 88 12.33 4.38 -10.99
C GLY A 88 11.59 3.61 -9.89
N LYS A 89 10.99 4.31 -8.92
CA LYS A 89 10.20 3.71 -7.83
C LYS A 89 9.15 2.73 -8.34
N SER A 90 8.27 3.15 -9.27
CA SER A 90 7.21 2.28 -9.83
C SER A 90 7.77 1.11 -10.63
N THR A 91 8.95 1.26 -11.27
CA THR A 91 9.68 0.14 -11.90
C THR A 91 10.13 -0.86 -10.84
N VAL A 92 10.61 -0.38 -9.70
CA VAL A 92 10.99 -1.25 -8.58
C VAL A 92 9.75 -1.92 -7.98
N SER A 93 8.67 -1.19 -7.75
CA SER A 93 7.41 -1.73 -7.20
C SER A 93 6.83 -2.84 -8.10
N THR A 94 6.74 -2.61 -9.40
CA THR A 94 6.25 -3.60 -10.36
C THR A 94 7.21 -4.78 -10.51
N GLY A 95 8.53 -4.50 -10.52
CA GLY A 95 9.55 -5.52 -10.57
C GLY A 95 9.55 -6.46 -9.35
N LEU A 96 9.39 -5.91 -8.15
CA LEU A 96 9.24 -6.70 -6.92
C LEU A 96 8.00 -7.59 -6.98
N ALA A 97 6.86 -7.02 -7.36
CA ALA A 97 5.61 -7.78 -7.44
C ALA A 97 5.68 -8.91 -8.46
N LEU A 98 6.26 -8.66 -9.64
CA LEU A 98 6.43 -9.68 -10.67
C LEU A 98 7.44 -10.75 -10.27
N SER A 99 8.54 -10.39 -9.62
CA SER A 99 9.53 -11.36 -9.14
C SER A 99 8.96 -12.25 -8.02
N LEU A 100 8.14 -11.71 -7.14
CA LEU A 100 7.39 -12.50 -6.15
C LEU A 100 6.38 -13.44 -6.83
N ALA A 101 5.65 -12.94 -7.83
CA ALA A 101 4.71 -13.76 -8.59
C ALA A 101 5.40 -14.88 -9.39
N GLN A 102 6.61 -14.67 -9.92
CA GLN A 102 7.43 -15.71 -10.53
C GLN A 102 7.82 -16.82 -9.55
N GLN A 103 7.97 -16.50 -8.27
CA GLN A 103 8.21 -17.48 -7.21
C GLN A 103 6.93 -18.24 -6.79
N GLY A 104 5.77 -17.91 -7.37
CA GLY A 104 4.49 -18.56 -7.10
C GLY A 104 3.64 -17.94 -6.00
N PHE A 105 4.02 -16.77 -5.47
CA PHE A 105 3.23 -16.05 -4.49
C PHE A 105 2.03 -15.34 -5.11
N THR A 106 0.96 -15.20 -4.34
CA THR A 106 -0.19 -14.36 -4.69
C THR A 106 0.12 -12.90 -4.33
N VAL A 107 0.15 -12.03 -5.34
CA VAL A 107 0.65 -10.65 -5.17
C VAL A 107 -0.37 -9.62 -5.62
N GLY A 108 -0.48 -8.53 -4.84
CA GLY A 108 -1.20 -7.33 -5.21
C GLY A 108 -0.27 -6.11 -5.32
N ILE A 109 -0.63 -5.16 -6.17
CA ILE A 109 -0.04 -3.82 -6.23
C ILE A 109 -1.14 -2.79 -5.98
N LEU A 110 -0.91 -1.91 -5.01
CA LEU A 110 -1.71 -0.71 -4.78
C LEU A 110 -0.89 0.51 -5.18
N ASP A 111 -1.22 1.11 -6.32
CA ASP A 111 -0.58 2.33 -6.82
C ASP A 111 -1.41 3.55 -6.40
N ILE A 112 -0.86 4.34 -5.51
CA ILE A 112 -1.48 5.56 -4.98
C ILE A 112 -0.82 6.85 -5.50
N ASP A 113 0.08 6.76 -6.47
CA ASP A 113 0.66 7.92 -7.15
C ASP A 113 -0.33 8.49 -8.18
N ILE A 114 -1.03 9.56 -7.80
CA ILE A 114 -1.99 10.25 -8.69
C ILE A 114 -1.27 11.08 -9.75
N THR A 115 -0.06 11.56 -9.45
CA THR A 115 0.64 12.53 -10.29
C THR A 115 1.35 11.88 -11.47
N GLY A 116 1.66 10.62 -11.37
CA GLY A 116 2.31 9.84 -12.42
C GLY A 116 2.03 8.35 -12.25
N PRO A 117 0.76 7.91 -12.41
CA PRO A 117 0.37 6.54 -12.15
C PRO A 117 0.81 5.61 -13.30
N ASN A 118 2.08 5.20 -13.28
CA ASN A 118 2.69 4.42 -14.36
C ASN A 118 2.49 2.90 -14.21
N VAL A 119 2.06 2.43 -13.04
CA VAL A 119 1.91 0.99 -12.77
C VAL A 119 0.95 0.29 -13.75
N PRO A 120 -0.24 0.84 -14.10
CA PRO A 120 -1.13 0.19 -15.07
C PRO A 120 -0.45 -0.05 -16.41
N LYS A 121 0.23 0.93 -16.96
CA LYS A 121 0.93 0.81 -18.24
C LYS A 121 2.02 -0.25 -18.18
N MET A 122 2.87 -0.26 -17.15
CA MET A 122 3.92 -1.26 -16.94
C MET A 122 3.36 -2.68 -16.75
N MET A 123 2.12 -2.81 -16.30
CA MET A 123 1.44 -4.08 -16.06
C MET A 123 0.52 -4.54 -17.21
N GLY A 124 0.55 -3.85 -18.36
CA GLY A 124 -0.28 -4.16 -19.51
C GLY A 124 -1.78 -3.86 -19.31
N LEU A 125 -2.09 -2.90 -18.46
CA LEU A 125 -3.45 -2.52 -18.06
C LEU A 125 -3.82 -1.10 -18.50
N ASP A 126 -3.13 -0.57 -19.51
CA ASP A 126 -3.39 0.75 -20.05
C ASP A 126 -4.86 0.93 -20.47
N GLY A 127 -5.45 2.08 -20.21
CA GLY A 127 -6.86 2.37 -20.49
C GLY A 127 -7.88 1.55 -19.68
N ARG A 128 -7.45 0.73 -18.71
CA ARG A 128 -8.36 0.03 -17.80
C ARG A 128 -9.00 1.01 -16.83
N ARG A 129 -10.26 0.70 -16.46
CA ARG A 129 -11.03 1.46 -15.46
C ARG A 129 -11.38 0.56 -14.27
N LEU A 130 -11.74 1.20 -13.15
CA LEU A 130 -12.23 0.46 -11.99
C LEU A 130 -13.45 -0.38 -12.35
N HIS A 131 -13.40 -1.64 -11.97
CA HIS A 131 -14.56 -2.52 -12.02
C HIS A 131 -15.18 -2.60 -10.63
N VAL A 132 -16.45 -2.17 -10.54
CA VAL A 132 -17.21 -2.19 -9.27
C VAL A 132 -18.40 -3.12 -9.46
N GLU A 133 -18.48 -4.16 -8.62
CA GLU A 133 -19.58 -5.10 -8.60
C GLU A 133 -20.06 -5.27 -7.15
N ASN A 134 -21.39 -5.23 -6.92
CA ASN A 134 -21.98 -5.36 -5.58
C ASN A 134 -21.39 -4.41 -4.52
N GLY A 135 -20.94 -3.22 -4.94
CA GLY A 135 -20.31 -2.23 -4.04
C GLY A 135 -18.88 -2.55 -3.62
N ARG A 136 -18.24 -3.55 -4.24
CA ARG A 136 -16.83 -3.90 -4.07
C ARG A 136 -16.04 -3.55 -5.31
N ILE A 137 -14.81 -3.11 -5.13
CA ILE A 137 -13.87 -2.82 -6.19
C ILE A 137 -13.07 -4.10 -6.49
N HIS A 138 -13.10 -4.53 -7.74
CA HIS A 138 -12.34 -5.71 -8.16
C HIS A 138 -11.02 -5.28 -8.80
N PRO A 139 -9.86 -5.81 -8.34
CA PRO A 139 -8.57 -5.48 -8.92
C PRO A 139 -8.45 -6.00 -10.34
N ALA A 140 -7.81 -5.23 -11.21
CA ALA A 140 -7.43 -5.69 -12.53
C ALA A 140 -6.31 -6.74 -12.41
N GLN A 141 -6.26 -7.71 -13.33
CA GLN A 141 -5.19 -8.69 -13.38
C GLN A 141 -4.16 -8.27 -14.43
N GLY A 142 -2.96 -7.96 -13.96
CA GLY A 142 -1.79 -7.69 -14.79
C GLY A 142 -1.00 -8.95 -15.11
N HIS A 143 0.25 -8.76 -15.52
CA HIS A 143 1.16 -9.86 -15.84
C HIS A 143 1.30 -10.84 -14.66
N LEU A 144 1.48 -12.11 -14.96
CA LEU A 144 1.65 -13.22 -13.99
C LEU A 144 0.52 -13.32 -12.95
N GLY A 145 -0.67 -12.76 -13.26
CA GLY A 145 -1.81 -12.79 -12.36
C GLY A 145 -1.73 -11.80 -11.18
N VAL A 146 -0.77 -10.88 -11.20
CA VAL A 146 -0.67 -9.83 -10.16
C VAL A 146 -1.93 -8.98 -10.18
N LYS A 147 -2.55 -8.83 -9.01
CA LYS A 147 -3.75 -7.98 -8.84
C LYS A 147 -3.33 -6.52 -8.72
N VAL A 148 -3.94 -5.63 -9.52
CA VAL A 148 -3.55 -4.22 -9.58
C VAL A 148 -4.74 -3.32 -9.30
N ILE A 149 -4.54 -2.39 -8.38
CA ILE A 149 -5.39 -1.21 -8.19
C ILE A 149 -4.49 0.01 -8.32
N SER A 150 -4.94 0.98 -9.11
CA SER A 150 -4.23 2.24 -9.30
C SER A 150 -5.18 3.43 -9.26
N MET A 151 -4.68 4.55 -8.78
CA MET A 151 -5.37 5.84 -8.85
C MET A 151 -5.65 6.26 -10.30
N ALA A 152 -4.87 5.77 -11.27
CA ALA A 152 -5.14 5.96 -12.70
C ALA A 152 -6.53 5.47 -13.12
N PHE A 153 -7.01 4.39 -12.53
CA PHE A 153 -8.30 3.80 -12.89
C PHE A 153 -9.51 4.68 -12.53
N LEU A 154 -9.31 5.72 -11.71
CA LEU A 154 -10.32 6.72 -11.37
C LEU A 154 -10.37 7.88 -12.39
N LEU A 155 -9.36 8.00 -13.24
CA LEU A 155 -9.28 9.07 -14.21
C LEU A 155 -10.18 8.75 -15.41
N GLU A 156 -11.00 9.71 -15.83
CA GLU A 156 -11.86 9.55 -17.02
C GLU A 156 -11.03 9.61 -18.29
N ASP A 157 -9.96 10.39 -18.26
CA ASP A 157 -9.04 10.62 -19.39
C ASP A 157 -7.63 10.85 -18.82
N GLU A 158 -6.62 10.21 -19.42
CA GLU A 158 -5.22 10.30 -18.97
C GLU A 158 -4.66 11.72 -19.18
N ASP A 159 -5.17 12.46 -20.16
CA ASP A 159 -4.72 13.81 -20.50
C ASP A 159 -5.42 14.90 -19.69
N THR A 160 -6.47 14.57 -18.94
CA THR A 160 -7.18 15.56 -18.15
C THR A 160 -6.48 15.82 -16.82
N PRO A 161 -5.95 17.02 -16.57
CA PRO A 161 -5.33 17.34 -15.30
C PRO A 161 -6.38 17.37 -14.19
N VAL A 162 -6.38 16.36 -13.35
CA VAL A 162 -7.30 16.29 -12.21
C VAL A 162 -6.63 16.90 -10.99
N VAL A 163 -7.18 18.02 -10.51
CA VAL A 163 -6.73 18.64 -9.26
C VAL A 163 -7.41 17.95 -8.08
N TRP A 164 -6.78 16.93 -7.57
CA TRP A 164 -7.24 16.27 -6.34
C TRP A 164 -6.89 17.12 -5.12
N ARG A 165 -7.90 17.62 -4.43
CA ARG A 165 -7.68 18.25 -3.12
C ARG A 165 -7.38 17.17 -2.09
N GLY A 166 -6.46 17.46 -1.15
CA GLY A 166 -5.99 16.51 -0.14
C GLY A 166 -7.07 15.59 0.47
N PRO A 167 -8.19 16.11 1.00
CA PRO A 167 -9.23 15.27 1.59
C PRO A 167 -9.88 14.25 0.65
N ILE A 168 -10.03 14.60 -0.64
CA ILE A 168 -10.60 13.70 -1.66
C ILE A 168 -9.61 12.58 -1.96
N LYS A 169 -8.34 12.92 -2.11
CA LYS A 169 -7.24 11.99 -2.36
C LYS A 169 -7.12 10.96 -1.22
N LEU A 170 -7.07 11.44 0.03
CA LEU A 170 -6.99 10.57 1.19
C LEU A 170 -8.23 9.67 1.34
N GLY A 171 -9.41 10.20 1.01
CA GLY A 171 -10.65 9.42 0.97
C GLY A 171 -10.60 8.28 -0.06
N ALA A 172 -10.07 8.53 -1.26
CA ALA A 172 -9.89 7.50 -2.29
C ALA A 172 -8.89 6.42 -1.85
N ILE A 173 -7.77 6.79 -1.24
CA ILE A 173 -6.79 5.84 -0.70
C ILE A 173 -7.46 4.92 0.35
N GLN A 174 -8.22 5.50 1.29
CA GLN A 174 -8.94 4.72 2.28
C GLN A 174 -9.98 3.78 1.64
N GLN A 175 -10.62 4.20 0.57
CA GLN A 175 -11.55 3.38 -0.20
C GLN A 175 -10.83 2.21 -0.89
N PHE A 176 -9.66 2.44 -1.47
CA PHE A 176 -8.86 1.38 -2.10
C PHE A 176 -8.31 0.37 -1.08
N ILE A 177 -8.09 0.79 0.14
CA ILE A 177 -7.72 -0.15 1.22
C ILE A 177 -8.96 -0.95 1.68
N GLY A 178 -10.12 -0.30 1.89
CA GLY A 178 -11.28 -0.90 2.57
C GLY A 178 -12.30 -1.58 1.66
N ASP A 179 -12.47 -1.11 0.41
CA ASP A 179 -13.55 -1.56 -0.47
C ASP A 179 -13.06 -2.49 -1.60
N VAL A 180 -11.75 -2.71 -1.72
CA VAL A 180 -11.17 -3.62 -2.73
C VAL A 180 -11.29 -5.08 -2.30
N GLU A 181 -11.76 -5.92 -3.19
CA GLU A 181 -11.82 -7.37 -3.01
C GLU A 181 -10.47 -8.02 -3.39
N TRP A 182 -9.47 -7.81 -2.53
CA TRP A 182 -8.13 -8.38 -2.74
C TRP A 182 -8.13 -9.90 -2.69
N GLY A 183 -9.03 -10.51 -1.88
CA GLY A 183 -8.92 -11.90 -1.49
C GLY A 183 -7.70 -12.16 -0.61
N GLU A 184 -7.24 -13.39 -0.57
CA GLU A 184 -5.99 -13.72 0.12
C GLU A 184 -4.79 -13.35 -0.75
N LEU A 185 -3.81 -12.67 -0.15
CA LEU A 185 -2.53 -12.31 -0.75
C LEU A 185 -1.38 -12.73 0.14
N ASP A 186 -0.31 -13.23 -0.48
CA ASP A 186 0.96 -13.39 0.21
C ASP A 186 1.66 -12.04 0.38
N TYR A 187 1.59 -11.18 -0.67
CA TYR A 187 2.23 -9.86 -0.65
C TYR A 187 1.32 -8.78 -1.23
N LEU A 188 1.31 -7.61 -0.59
CA LEU A 188 0.80 -6.37 -1.15
C LEU A 188 1.95 -5.36 -1.23
N VAL A 189 2.31 -4.98 -2.44
CA VAL A 189 3.29 -3.92 -2.72
C VAL A 189 2.54 -2.62 -2.91
N ILE A 190 2.90 -1.58 -2.16
CA ILE A 190 2.21 -0.28 -2.19
C ILE A 190 3.17 0.75 -2.77
N ASP A 191 2.84 1.25 -3.97
CA ASP A 191 3.62 2.26 -4.69
C ASP A 191 3.14 3.66 -4.36
N PHE A 192 4.01 4.48 -3.75
CA PHE A 192 3.69 5.81 -3.26
C PHE A 192 4.12 6.92 -4.25
N PRO A 193 3.54 8.12 -4.18
CA PRO A 193 4.12 9.29 -4.84
C PRO A 193 5.52 9.58 -4.26
N PRO A 194 6.38 10.28 -5.03
CA PRO A 194 7.71 10.64 -4.54
C PRO A 194 7.64 11.68 -3.41
N GLY A 195 8.62 11.63 -2.51
CA GLY A 195 8.75 12.57 -1.40
C GLY A 195 8.06 12.08 -0.11
N THR A 196 7.94 13.00 0.85
CA THR A 196 7.35 12.77 2.18
C THR A 196 6.01 13.51 2.27
N SER A 197 5.00 12.97 1.65
CA SER A 197 3.63 13.54 1.59
C SER A 197 2.68 12.85 2.58
N ASP A 198 1.39 13.22 2.57
CA ASP A 198 0.40 12.71 3.54
C ASP A 198 -0.09 11.29 3.22
N GLU A 199 0.15 10.79 2.00
CA GLU A 199 -0.33 9.48 1.55
C GLU A 199 0.26 8.32 2.34
N PRO A 200 1.59 8.24 2.56
CA PRO A 200 2.19 7.20 3.37
C PRO A 200 1.65 7.17 4.80
N LEU A 201 1.41 8.34 5.40
CA LEU A 201 0.82 8.44 6.73
C LEU A 201 -0.62 7.90 6.74
N THR A 202 -1.41 8.23 5.72
CA THR A 202 -2.79 7.74 5.60
C THR A 202 -2.83 6.22 5.47
N VAL A 203 -1.94 5.63 4.68
CA VAL A 203 -1.86 4.17 4.53
C VAL A 203 -1.43 3.52 5.84
N ALA A 204 -0.38 4.05 6.49
CA ALA A 204 0.12 3.52 7.75
C ALA A 204 -0.93 3.57 8.88
N GLN A 205 -1.82 4.59 8.86
CA GLN A 205 -2.93 4.69 9.81
C GLN A 205 -4.14 3.82 9.45
N SER A 206 -4.30 3.46 8.19
CA SER A 206 -5.49 2.75 7.68
C SER A 206 -5.28 1.25 7.55
N LEU A 207 -4.06 0.83 7.18
CA LEU A 207 -3.73 -0.57 6.97
C LEU A 207 -2.93 -1.09 8.17
N PRO A 208 -3.46 -2.05 8.93
CA PRO A 208 -2.75 -2.59 10.08
C PRO A 208 -1.58 -3.48 9.66
N ASP A 209 -0.60 -3.61 10.55
CA ASP A 209 0.50 -4.56 10.46
C ASP A 209 1.28 -4.45 9.13
N ILE A 210 1.71 -3.23 8.80
CA ILE A 210 2.63 -3.01 7.69
C ILE A 210 4.00 -3.54 8.11
N ASP A 211 4.54 -4.49 7.33
CA ASP A 211 5.80 -5.17 7.67
C ASP A 211 7.01 -4.26 7.53
N GLY A 212 6.98 -3.33 6.57
CA GLY A 212 8.04 -2.35 6.45
C GLY A 212 8.06 -1.62 5.11
N MET A 213 9.09 -0.78 4.96
CA MET A 213 9.28 0.01 3.75
C MET A 213 10.60 -0.25 3.05
N VAL A 214 10.54 -0.24 1.73
CA VAL A 214 11.69 -0.27 0.82
C VAL A 214 11.93 1.15 0.31
N ILE A 215 13.14 1.67 0.50
CA ILE A 215 13.54 2.99 0.01
C ILE A 215 14.28 2.82 -1.31
N VAL A 216 13.73 3.41 -2.37
CA VAL A 216 14.35 3.40 -3.70
C VAL A 216 15.16 4.66 -3.94
N THR A 217 16.41 4.49 -4.33
CA THR A 217 17.33 5.57 -4.68
C THR A 217 18.07 5.28 -5.98
N THR A 218 18.84 6.25 -6.46
CA THR A 218 19.84 6.08 -7.52
C THR A 218 21.20 6.46 -6.97
N PRO A 219 22.31 6.03 -7.60
CA PRO A 219 23.67 6.31 -7.10
C PRO A 219 24.06 7.79 -7.04
N GLN A 220 23.26 8.68 -7.60
CA GLN A 220 23.51 10.12 -7.64
C GLN A 220 23.41 10.75 -6.24
N GLN A 221 24.38 11.55 -5.85
CA GLN A 221 24.41 12.21 -4.54
C GLN A 221 23.15 13.01 -4.20
N VAL A 222 22.54 13.66 -5.20
CA VAL A 222 21.27 14.40 -4.99
C VAL A 222 20.14 13.46 -4.59
N ALA A 223 20.09 12.24 -5.15
CA ALA A 223 19.07 11.25 -4.79
C ALA A 223 19.28 10.70 -3.37
N LEU A 224 20.54 10.58 -2.96
CA LEU A 224 20.90 10.09 -1.61
C LEU A 224 20.44 11.03 -0.51
N LEU A 225 20.58 12.36 -0.72
CA LEU A 225 20.09 13.37 0.24
C LEU A 225 18.59 13.26 0.49
N ASP A 226 17.82 12.98 -0.56
CA ASP A 226 16.37 12.84 -0.45
C ASP A 226 15.98 11.47 0.14
N SER A 227 16.76 10.43 -0.13
CA SER A 227 16.56 9.09 0.47
C SER A 227 16.76 9.12 1.99
N ARG A 228 17.71 9.90 2.49
CA ARG A 228 17.91 10.16 3.93
C ARG A 228 16.64 10.70 4.59
N LYS A 229 15.96 11.66 3.95
CA LYS A 229 14.67 12.18 4.44
C LYS A 229 13.59 11.10 4.50
N SER A 230 13.57 10.20 3.51
CA SER A 230 12.58 9.09 3.49
C SER A 230 12.86 8.08 4.61
N ILE A 231 14.12 7.80 4.92
CA ILE A 231 14.49 6.93 6.06
C ILE A 231 14.05 7.59 7.37
N THR A 232 14.41 8.85 7.62
CA THR A 232 13.98 9.57 8.84
C THR A 232 12.45 9.71 8.94
N PHE A 233 11.74 9.76 7.79
CA PHE A 233 10.29 9.81 7.77
C PHE A 233 9.64 8.52 8.29
N SER A 234 10.34 7.38 8.26
CA SER A 234 9.87 6.09 8.80
C SER A 234 9.47 6.18 10.27
N GLU A 235 10.20 6.97 11.07
CA GLU A 235 9.89 7.21 12.48
C GLU A 235 8.49 7.81 12.65
N SER A 236 8.15 8.80 11.80
CA SER A 236 6.83 9.45 11.82
C SER A 236 5.70 8.50 11.43
N LEU A 237 6.00 7.54 10.55
CA LEU A 237 5.06 6.52 10.10
C LEU A 237 4.96 5.36 11.11
N LYS A 238 5.94 5.19 11.97
CA LYS A 238 6.11 4.01 12.85
C LYS A 238 6.13 2.70 12.05
N VAL A 239 6.76 2.73 10.88
CA VAL A 239 6.92 1.59 9.98
C VAL A 239 8.42 1.34 9.84
N PRO A 240 8.92 0.12 10.09
CA PRO A 240 10.35 -0.17 9.99
C PRO A 240 10.84 -0.07 8.55
N VAL A 241 12.13 0.24 8.39
CA VAL A 241 12.79 0.25 7.07
C VAL A 241 13.36 -1.15 6.80
N LEU A 242 12.82 -1.87 5.82
CA LEU A 242 13.37 -3.16 5.36
C LEU A 242 14.74 -2.98 4.72
N GLY A 243 14.92 -1.86 4.04
CA GLY A 243 16.23 -1.49 3.49
C GLY A 243 16.16 -0.59 2.27
N VAL A 244 17.32 -0.41 1.66
CA VAL A 244 17.55 0.47 0.51
C VAL A 244 17.81 -0.36 -0.74
N VAL A 245 17.13 0.00 -1.84
CA VAL A 245 17.39 -0.51 -3.20
C VAL A 245 18.03 0.61 -4.01
N GLU A 246 19.22 0.36 -4.56
CA GLU A 246 19.87 1.25 -5.50
C GLU A 246 19.45 0.88 -6.92
N ASN A 247 18.64 1.70 -7.56
CA ASN A 247 18.22 1.52 -8.94
C ASN A 247 19.14 2.28 -9.90
N MET A 248 19.19 1.86 -11.17
CA MET A 248 20.05 2.43 -12.22
C MET A 248 21.55 2.36 -11.87
N SER A 249 21.96 1.29 -11.22
CA SER A 249 23.34 1.04 -10.78
C SER A 249 24.11 0.30 -11.85
N GLY A 250 24.92 1.03 -12.60
CA GLY A 250 25.70 0.49 -13.71
C GLY A 250 24.91 0.14 -14.96
N PHE A 251 25.54 0.26 -16.12
CA PHE A 251 24.98 -0.13 -17.43
C PHE A 251 25.86 -1.19 -18.07
N THR A 252 25.33 -2.39 -18.25
CA THR A 252 26.08 -3.49 -18.83
C THR A 252 25.93 -3.53 -20.35
N VAL A 253 27.06 -3.42 -21.05
CA VAL A 253 27.18 -3.59 -22.50
C VAL A 253 27.68 -5.01 -22.77
N ASN A 254 26.87 -5.76 -23.50
CA ASN A 254 27.22 -7.09 -23.97
C ASN A 254 27.56 -7.06 -25.47
N GLY A 255 28.52 -7.85 -25.91
CA GLY A 255 28.88 -7.91 -27.31
C GLY A 255 29.60 -9.22 -27.67
N THR A 256 30.00 -9.32 -28.93
CA THR A 256 30.78 -10.46 -29.42
C THR A 256 32.04 -9.98 -30.15
N ALA A 257 33.14 -10.70 -29.95
CA ALA A 257 34.41 -10.51 -30.64
C ALA A 257 35.06 -11.87 -30.84
N ALA A 258 36.16 -11.96 -31.57
CA ALA A 258 36.88 -13.22 -31.66
C ALA A 258 37.34 -13.68 -30.25
N PRO A 259 37.33 -15.00 -29.95
CA PRO A 259 37.79 -15.50 -28.66
C PRO A 259 39.18 -14.98 -28.29
N GLY A 260 39.36 -14.56 -27.05
CA GLY A 260 40.61 -13.98 -26.54
C GLY A 260 40.92 -12.56 -27.00
N THR A 261 40.06 -11.93 -27.79
CA THR A 261 40.24 -10.53 -28.23
C THR A 261 40.04 -9.57 -27.07
N GLU A 262 40.96 -8.64 -26.86
CA GLU A 262 40.81 -7.52 -25.95
C GLU A 262 39.90 -6.46 -26.58
N VAL A 263 38.81 -6.12 -25.87
CA VAL A 263 37.81 -5.15 -26.27
C VAL A 263 37.92 -3.96 -25.37
N SER A 264 38.14 -2.78 -25.95
CA SER A 264 38.20 -1.49 -25.21
C SER A 264 36.98 -0.66 -25.50
N ILE A 265 36.29 -0.19 -24.44
CA ILE A 265 35.09 0.63 -24.54
C ILE A 265 35.37 1.98 -23.86
N ALA A 266 35.13 3.05 -24.60
CA ALA A 266 35.20 4.42 -24.03
C ALA A 266 34.02 4.62 -23.06
N ALA A 267 34.33 4.89 -21.81
CA ALA A 267 33.34 5.16 -20.75
C ALA A 267 33.18 6.66 -20.49
N PRO A 268 32.07 7.11 -19.89
CA PRO A 268 31.87 8.47 -19.44
C PRO A 268 33.04 8.96 -18.56
N GLY A 269 33.39 10.24 -18.67
CA GLY A 269 34.52 10.83 -17.95
C GLY A 269 35.89 10.54 -18.56
N GLY A 270 35.97 10.06 -19.81
CA GLY A 270 37.23 9.84 -20.54
C GLY A 270 37.99 8.59 -20.08
N LYS A 271 37.38 7.71 -19.33
CA LYS A 271 37.94 6.41 -18.94
C LYS A 271 37.78 5.41 -20.09
N THR A 272 38.74 4.51 -20.23
CA THR A 272 38.63 3.33 -21.11
C THR A 272 38.51 2.10 -20.22
N LEU A 273 37.47 1.31 -20.45
CA LEU A 273 37.29 0.01 -19.81
C LEU A 273 37.72 -1.07 -20.79
N THR A 274 38.46 -2.05 -20.31
CA THR A 274 38.97 -3.13 -21.11
C THR A 274 38.47 -4.47 -20.58
N THR A 275 38.02 -5.34 -21.45
CA THR A 275 37.62 -6.73 -21.16
C THR A 275 38.12 -7.66 -22.25
N THR A 276 38.15 -8.96 -21.99
CA THR A 276 38.53 -9.97 -22.98
C THR A 276 37.32 -10.81 -23.33
N ALA A 277 37.12 -11.05 -24.62
CA ALA A 277 36.10 -11.97 -25.08
C ALA A 277 36.43 -13.40 -24.62
N ASP A 278 35.42 -14.09 -24.08
CA ASP A 278 35.56 -15.49 -23.62
C ASP A 278 35.77 -16.48 -24.78
N ASP A 279 35.90 -17.76 -24.45
CA ASP A 279 36.10 -18.82 -25.44
C ASP A 279 34.93 -18.97 -26.43
N GLY A 280 33.74 -18.50 -26.06
CA GLY A 280 32.55 -18.40 -26.91
C GLY A 280 32.47 -17.11 -27.71
N GLY A 281 33.47 -16.23 -27.59
CA GLY A 281 33.54 -14.93 -28.26
C GLY A 281 32.62 -13.90 -27.67
N LYS A 282 32.09 -14.07 -26.43
CA LYS A 282 31.24 -13.11 -25.77
C LYS A 282 32.04 -12.22 -24.81
N PHE A 283 31.65 -10.96 -24.69
CA PHE A 283 32.18 -10.06 -23.67
C PHE A 283 31.06 -9.28 -22.98
N SER A 284 31.32 -8.86 -21.75
CA SER A 284 30.46 -8.02 -20.95
C SER A 284 31.27 -6.94 -20.24
N VAL A 285 30.83 -5.70 -20.30
CA VAL A 285 31.45 -4.56 -19.59
C VAL A 285 30.37 -3.76 -18.92
N THR A 286 30.55 -3.47 -17.64
CA THR A 286 29.64 -2.57 -16.92
C THR A 286 30.21 -1.16 -16.89
N LEU A 287 29.43 -0.21 -17.42
CA LEU A 287 29.74 1.20 -17.44
C LEU A 287 29.09 1.89 -16.23
N ASP A 288 29.88 2.64 -15.50
CA ASP A 288 29.40 3.55 -14.46
C ASP A 288 28.84 4.83 -15.10
N ILE A 289 27.52 4.89 -15.31
CA ILE A 289 26.86 6.07 -15.90
C ILE A 289 26.50 7.10 -14.84
N PHE A 290 26.09 6.66 -13.64
CA PHE A 290 25.56 7.52 -12.58
C PHE A 290 26.35 7.45 -11.28
N LYS A 291 27.55 6.85 -11.26
CA LYS A 291 28.28 6.30 -10.10
C LYS A 291 27.66 4.96 -9.65
N GLU A 292 28.29 4.35 -8.66
CA GLU A 292 27.84 3.11 -8.04
C GLU A 292 28.07 3.20 -6.52
N GLY A 293 27.23 2.48 -5.74
CA GLY A 293 27.46 2.28 -4.32
C GLY A 293 26.90 3.35 -3.39
N GLY A 294 26.34 4.44 -3.90
CA GLY A 294 25.78 5.49 -3.05
C GLY A 294 24.62 5.02 -2.19
N GLY A 295 23.76 4.13 -2.70
CA GLY A 295 22.67 3.51 -1.94
C GLY A 295 23.22 2.63 -0.80
N LYS A 296 24.29 1.90 -1.05
CA LYS A 296 24.98 1.09 -0.04
C LYS A 296 25.61 1.96 1.05
N GLU A 297 26.26 3.06 0.67
CA GLU A 297 26.81 4.03 1.63
C GLU A 297 25.71 4.64 2.50
N THR A 298 24.57 5.01 1.90
CA THR A 298 23.43 5.53 2.64
C THR A 298 22.86 4.49 3.60
N ALA A 299 22.70 3.24 3.17
CA ALA A 299 22.23 2.17 4.03
C ALA A 299 23.15 1.98 5.25
N GLN A 300 24.46 1.98 5.05
CA GLN A 300 25.45 1.86 6.12
C GLN A 300 25.41 3.06 7.09
N GLU A 301 25.27 4.27 6.58
CA GLU A 301 25.20 5.48 7.40
C GLU A 301 23.99 5.49 8.34
N PHE A 302 22.85 4.98 7.89
CA PHE A 302 21.62 4.92 8.68
C PHE A 302 21.39 3.58 9.40
N GLY A 303 22.34 2.65 9.29
CA GLY A 303 22.22 1.34 9.95
C GLY A 303 21.09 0.47 9.40
N VAL A 304 20.63 0.71 8.16
CA VAL A 304 19.59 -0.07 7.50
C VAL A 304 20.20 -1.06 6.49
N THR A 305 19.48 -2.10 6.13
CA THR A 305 19.93 -3.11 5.19
C THR A 305 20.06 -2.55 3.78
N PHE A 306 21.16 -2.86 3.08
CA PHE A 306 21.27 -2.68 1.64
C PHE A 306 20.68 -3.90 0.94
N LEU A 307 19.48 -3.77 0.36
CA LEU A 307 18.75 -4.87 -0.26
C LEU A 307 19.33 -5.30 -1.62
N GLY A 308 20.01 -4.38 -2.30
CA GLY A 308 20.67 -4.68 -3.55
C GLY A 308 20.70 -3.54 -4.54
N ALA A 309 21.42 -3.76 -5.64
CA ALA A 309 21.53 -2.86 -6.77
C ALA A 309 20.84 -3.45 -8.00
N LEU A 310 20.06 -2.62 -8.68
CA LEU A 310 19.39 -2.95 -9.94
C LEU A 310 20.09 -2.25 -11.09
N PRO A 311 20.46 -2.95 -12.16
CA PRO A 311 21.17 -2.36 -13.28
C PRO A 311 20.30 -1.35 -14.04
N PHE A 312 20.93 -0.37 -14.66
CA PHE A 312 20.27 0.42 -15.69
C PHE A 312 20.03 -0.43 -16.92
N ASP A 313 18.79 -0.77 -17.20
CA ASP A 313 18.39 -1.59 -18.36
C ASP A 313 17.40 -0.80 -19.22
N PRO A 314 17.79 -0.35 -20.43
CA PRO A 314 16.90 0.32 -21.37
C PRO A 314 15.66 -0.50 -21.74
N GLY A 315 15.69 -1.81 -21.53
CA GLY A 315 14.56 -2.70 -21.73
C GLY A 315 13.36 -2.39 -20.85
N PHE A 316 13.58 -1.81 -19.65
CA PHE A 316 12.48 -1.34 -18.81
C PHE A 316 11.71 -0.17 -19.43
N VAL A 317 12.43 0.76 -20.09
CA VAL A 317 11.78 1.89 -20.76
C VAL A 317 10.91 1.40 -21.92
N ARG A 318 11.49 0.59 -22.80
CA ARG A 318 10.75 0.02 -23.95
C ARG A 318 9.59 -0.87 -23.49
N GLY A 319 9.85 -1.78 -22.58
CA GLY A 319 8.81 -2.67 -22.06
C GLY A 319 7.69 -1.90 -21.34
N GLY A 320 8.02 -0.83 -20.61
CA GLY A 320 7.02 0.06 -20.00
C GLY A 320 6.15 0.76 -21.03
N ASP A 321 6.72 1.22 -22.15
CA ASP A 321 5.97 1.84 -23.24
C ASP A 321 5.08 0.85 -23.99
N ASP A 322 5.56 -0.37 -24.16
CA ASP A 322 4.86 -1.46 -24.86
C ASP A 322 3.87 -2.22 -23.95
N GLY A 323 3.83 -1.89 -22.66
CA GLY A 323 3.00 -2.60 -21.66
C GLY A 323 3.48 -4.03 -21.37
N VAL A 324 4.73 -4.37 -21.67
CA VAL A 324 5.33 -5.68 -21.40
C VAL A 324 6.55 -5.51 -20.50
N HIS A 325 6.39 -5.79 -19.22
CA HIS A 325 7.46 -5.61 -18.24
C HIS A 325 8.70 -6.45 -18.54
N ARG A 326 9.89 -5.89 -18.33
CA ARG A 326 11.18 -6.51 -18.63
C ARG A 326 11.38 -7.89 -17.98
N ILE A 327 10.93 -8.05 -16.74
CA ILE A 327 10.98 -9.33 -16.02
C ILE A 327 10.14 -10.41 -16.72
N VAL A 328 9.03 -10.02 -17.35
CA VAL A 328 8.16 -10.96 -18.08
C VAL A 328 8.76 -11.31 -19.43
N SER A 329 9.31 -10.33 -20.15
CA SER A 329 9.91 -10.56 -21.48
C SER A 329 11.24 -11.29 -21.44
N GLU A 330 12.03 -11.12 -20.37
CA GLU A 330 13.33 -11.77 -20.18
C GLU A 330 13.46 -12.34 -18.75
N PRO A 331 12.77 -13.42 -18.42
CA PRO A 331 12.72 -13.97 -17.06
C PRO A 331 14.08 -14.52 -16.59
N GLU A 332 14.95 -14.91 -17.50
CA GLU A 332 16.33 -15.39 -17.23
C GLU A 332 17.37 -14.26 -17.41
N GLY A 333 16.92 -13.02 -17.62
CA GLY A 333 17.81 -11.89 -17.87
C GLY A 333 18.50 -11.38 -16.60
N ALA A 334 19.58 -10.60 -16.79
CA ALA A 334 20.35 -10.02 -15.68
C ALA A 334 19.50 -9.16 -14.74
N SER A 335 18.53 -8.42 -15.31
CA SER A 335 17.61 -7.60 -14.53
C SER A 335 16.67 -8.45 -13.67
N ALA A 336 16.12 -9.54 -14.20
CA ALA A 336 15.29 -10.47 -13.45
C ALA A 336 16.07 -11.12 -12.31
N ALA A 337 17.31 -11.54 -12.57
CA ALA A 337 18.21 -12.10 -11.55
C ALA A 337 18.55 -11.07 -10.44
N ALA A 338 18.71 -9.78 -10.79
CA ALA A 338 18.95 -8.72 -9.81
C ALA A 338 17.71 -8.49 -8.93
N PHE A 339 16.50 -8.47 -9.51
CA PHE A 339 15.25 -8.39 -8.75
C PHE A 339 15.04 -9.60 -7.84
N ALA A 340 15.35 -10.80 -8.30
CA ALA A 340 15.24 -12.01 -7.48
C ALA A 340 16.10 -11.91 -6.20
N LYS A 341 17.32 -11.38 -6.30
CA LYS A 341 18.19 -11.14 -5.13
C LYS A 341 17.62 -10.09 -4.18
N VAL A 342 17.03 -9.03 -4.71
CA VAL A 342 16.38 -8.00 -3.87
C VAL A 342 15.17 -8.59 -3.15
N VAL A 343 14.38 -9.42 -3.83
CA VAL A 343 13.24 -10.12 -3.22
C VAL A 343 13.72 -11.07 -2.11
N GLU A 344 14.77 -11.86 -2.35
CA GLU A 344 15.38 -12.73 -1.33
C GLU A 344 15.81 -11.92 -0.10
N ALA A 345 16.53 -10.80 -0.29
CA ALA A 345 16.93 -9.93 0.82
C ALA A 345 15.73 -9.33 1.59
N ILE A 346 14.62 -9.03 0.90
CA ILE A 346 13.39 -8.58 1.57
C ILE A 346 12.76 -9.72 2.38
N GLN A 347 12.72 -10.93 1.84
CA GLN A 347 12.17 -12.11 2.53
C GLN A 347 12.98 -12.45 3.79
N ASP A 348 14.32 -12.32 3.73
CA ASP A 348 15.20 -12.49 4.89
C ASP A 348 14.85 -11.45 5.98
N GLN A 349 14.70 -10.17 5.62
CA GLN A 349 14.33 -9.12 6.58
C GLN A 349 12.94 -9.35 7.20
N LEU A 350 11.97 -9.86 6.44
CA LEU A 350 10.64 -10.20 6.94
C LEU A 350 10.69 -11.39 7.92
N SER A 351 11.56 -12.36 7.67
CA SER A 351 11.74 -13.52 8.54
C SER A 351 12.45 -13.15 9.84
N ASP A 352 13.50 -12.34 9.79
CA ASP A 352 14.23 -11.85 10.96
C ASP A 352 13.36 -10.94 11.82
N GLY A 353 12.49 -10.13 11.20
CA GLY A 353 11.52 -9.27 11.90
C GLY A 353 10.46 -10.06 12.67
N ALA A 354 10.11 -11.25 12.20
CA ALA A 354 9.16 -12.12 12.90
C ALA A 354 9.77 -12.72 14.20
N ASP A 355 11.10 -12.93 14.23
CA ASP A 355 11.79 -13.55 15.38
C ASP A 355 12.36 -12.51 16.37
N GLY A 356 12.64 -11.27 15.96
CA GLY A 356 13.36 -10.28 16.77
C GLY A 356 12.76 -8.88 16.84
N GLY A 357 11.74 -8.58 16.07
CA GLY A 357 11.18 -7.24 15.91
C GLY A 357 12.15 -6.28 15.20
N LEU A 358 11.78 -5.81 14.00
CA LEU A 358 12.50 -4.75 13.32
C LEU A 358 12.46 -3.47 14.18
N GLU A 359 13.61 -2.90 14.49
CA GLU A 359 13.66 -1.64 15.23
C GLU A 359 13.18 -0.49 14.33
N ILE A 360 12.34 0.38 14.89
CA ILE A 360 12.02 1.68 14.30
C ILE A 360 13.19 2.59 14.62
N ILE A 361 13.92 3.02 13.59
CA ILE A 361 15.13 3.86 13.70
C ILE A 361 14.74 5.27 14.08
#